data_4ecde3706f3ecddf46c1d2a49be7e67f
#
_entry.id   4ecde3706f3ecddf46c1d2a49be7e67f
#
_cell.length_a   1.000
_cell.length_b   1.000
_cell.length_c   1.000
_cell.angle_alpha   90.00
_cell.angle_beta   90.00
_cell.angle_gamma   90.00
#
_symmetry.space_group_name_H-M   'P 1'
#
loop_
_entity.id
_entity.type
_entity.pdbx_description
1 polymer ?
#
loop_
_entity_poly.entity_id
_entity_poly.type
_entity_poly.pdbx_seq_one_letter_code
_entity_poly.pdbx_strand_id
1 'polypeptide(L)'
;LVDYQTPCGACAGVGTVEPDLNPGCHVCLGEGSLRVGLRRQRQSCGFCDGRGEVLLAPCDGCEGLGLVQDRRYVNVDVPPRLSAGAILRVRGAGELPPNGGTAGDVIVATQIASHPLLERRGDDLICQLPLLWSEAISGCTRSVPSLTGSQRLRIPAGSWSGRELRVPGQGLLRRDRTRGDLRYVLQVDVPNTLSDTDR
;
A
#
# COMPACT_ATOMS: atom_id res chain seq x y z
N LEU A 1 1.54 -6.25 2.99
CA LEU A 1 0.79 -7.40 2.56
C LEU A 1 0.21 -7.12 1.18
N VAL A 2 0.43 -7.99 0.23
CA VAL A 2 -0.08 -7.87 -1.14
C VAL A 2 -0.85 -9.14 -1.47
N ASP A 3 -2.10 -8.98 -1.90
CA ASP A 3 -2.90 -10.07 -2.44
C ASP A 3 -2.48 -10.28 -3.90
N TYR A 4 -2.26 -11.52 -4.32
CA TYR A 4 -1.85 -11.86 -5.67
C TYR A 4 -2.42 -13.21 -6.06
N GLN A 5 -2.51 -13.48 -7.36
CA GLN A 5 -2.98 -14.74 -7.88
C GLN A 5 -1.80 -15.64 -8.23
N THR A 6 -1.87 -16.91 -7.82
CA THR A 6 -0.91 -17.96 -8.18
C THR A 6 -1.60 -19.10 -8.89
N PRO A 7 -0.89 -19.82 -9.77
CA PRO A 7 -1.40 -21.06 -10.31
C PRO A 7 -1.79 -22.04 -9.20
N CYS A 8 -2.94 -22.63 -9.29
CA CYS A 8 -3.40 -23.63 -8.34
C CYS A 8 -2.44 -24.82 -8.30
N GLY A 9 -1.91 -25.15 -7.12
CA GLY A 9 -0.97 -26.25 -6.96
C GLY A 9 -1.56 -27.63 -7.22
N ALA A 10 -2.90 -27.80 -7.14
CA ALA A 10 -3.56 -29.07 -7.39
C ALA A 10 -3.72 -29.39 -8.87
N CYS A 11 -3.87 -28.38 -9.73
CA CYS A 11 -4.07 -28.55 -11.17
C CYS A 11 -2.98 -27.84 -12.01
N ALA A 12 -1.94 -27.32 -11.38
CA ALA A 12 -0.86 -26.58 -12.03
C ALA A 12 -1.34 -25.43 -12.95
N GLY A 13 -2.46 -24.82 -12.60
CA GLY A 13 -3.04 -23.70 -13.36
C GLY A 13 -4.04 -24.08 -14.46
N VAL A 14 -4.27 -25.36 -14.70
CA VAL A 14 -5.17 -25.84 -15.78
C VAL A 14 -6.65 -25.67 -15.45
N GLY A 15 -7.01 -25.68 -14.18
CA GLY A 15 -8.41 -25.58 -13.73
C GLY A 15 -9.18 -26.90 -13.69
N THR A 16 -8.58 -28.02 -14.13
CA THR A 16 -9.20 -29.34 -14.15
C THR A 16 -8.36 -30.38 -13.40
N VAL A 17 -8.99 -31.45 -12.93
CA VAL A 17 -8.34 -32.46 -12.06
C VAL A 17 -7.39 -33.38 -12.83
N GLU A 18 -7.57 -33.52 -14.13
CA GLU A 18 -6.78 -34.42 -14.99
C GLU A 18 -6.18 -33.65 -16.17
N PRO A 19 -5.12 -32.84 -15.94
CA PRO A 19 -4.51 -32.00 -16.99
C PRO A 19 -3.85 -32.79 -18.13
N ASP A 20 -3.46 -34.03 -17.87
CA ASP A 20 -2.77 -34.88 -18.87
C ASP A 20 -3.71 -35.68 -19.78
N LEU A 21 -4.99 -35.70 -19.47
CA LEU A 21 -5.99 -36.32 -20.34
C LEU A 21 -6.32 -35.36 -21.51
N ASN A 22 -6.04 -35.82 -22.71
CA ASN A 22 -6.48 -35.15 -23.91
C ASN A 22 -8.03 -35.00 -23.85
N PRO A 23 -8.57 -33.75 -23.81
CA PRO A 23 -10.01 -33.53 -23.70
C PRO A 23 -10.81 -34.08 -24.88
N GLY A 24 -10.16 -34.58 -25.90
CA GLY A 24 -10.78 -35.25 -27.01
C GLY A 24 -11.52 -36.50 -26.57
N CYS A 25 -12.77 -36.64 -27.00
CA CYS A 25 -13.57 -37.82 -26.71
C CYS A 25 -12.90 -39.07 -27.31
N HIS A 26 -12.50 -40.01 -26.45
CA HIS A 26 -11.85 -41.26 -26.89
C HIS A 26 -12.75 -42.18 -27.71
N VAL A 27 -14.09 -41.97 -27.65
CA VAL A 27 -15.05 -42.77 -28.38
C VAL A 27 -15.19 -42.29 -29.83
N CYS A 28 -15.20 -41.00 -30.08
CA CYS A 28 -15.28 -40.42 -31.41
C CYS A 28 -13.97 -39.76 -31.89
N LEU A 29 -12.90 -39.87 -31.12
CA LEU A 29 -11.59 -39.31 -31.42
C LEU A 29 -11.61 -37.79 -31.72
N GLY A 30 -12.50 -37.09 -31.06
CA GLY A 30 -12.65 -35.63 -31.24
C GLY A 30 -13.65 -35.21 -32.32
N GLU A 31 -14.18 -36.15 -33.14
CA GLU A 31 -15.07 -35.80 -34.25
C GLU A 31 -16.51 -35.39 -33.81
N GLY A 32 -16.91 -35.63 -32.55
CA GLY A 32 -18.27 -35.36 -32.04
C GLY A 32 -19.32 -36.31 -32.60
N SER A 33 -19.01 -37.13 -33.62
CA SER A 33 -19.94 -38.04 -34.30
C SER A 33 -19.29 -39.40 -34.59
N LEU A 34 -20.12 -40.41 -34.61
CA LEU A 34 -19.74 -41.78 -34.96
C LEU A 34 -20.44 -42.17 -36.24
N ARG A 35 -19.80 -43.01 -37.05
CA ARG A 35 -20.40 -43.61 -38.24
C ARG A 35 -20.96 -44.99 -37.87
N VAL A 36 -22.26 -45.09 -37.87
CA VAL A 36 -22.98 -46.30 -37.43
C VAL A 36 -23.73 -46.95 -38.58
N GLY A 37 -23.74 -48.26 -38.58
CA GLY A 37 -24.49 -49.09 -39.52
C GLY A 37 -23.84 -49.28 -40.89
N LEU A 38 -24.42 -50.20 -41.71
CA LEU A 38 -23.94 -50.57 -43.07
C LEU A 38 -23.85 -49.36 -44.02
N ARG A 39 -24.70 -48.35 -43.82
CA ARG A 39 -24.74 -47.11 -44.63
C ARG A 39 -23.88 -45.99 -44.08
N ARG A 40 -23.07 -46.25 -43.05
CA ARG A 40 -22.17 -45.24 -42.40
C ARG A 40 -22.83 -43.89 -42.09
N GLN A 41 -24.05 -43.93 -41.61
CA GLN A 41 -24.78 -42.72 -41.23
C GLN A 41 -24.05 -42.08 -40.05
N ARG A 42 -23.92 -40.76 -40.10
CA ARG A 42 -23.34 -39.96 -38.96
C ARG A 42 -24.41 -39.86 -37.86
N GLN A 43 -24.06 -40.29 -36.68
CA GLN A 43 -24.83 -40.16 -35.46
C GLN A 43 -24.00 -39.42 -34.41
N SER A 44 -24.61 -38.51 -33.66
CA SER A 44 -23.92 -37.83 -32.56
C SER A 44 -23.35 -38.84 -31.58
N CYS A 45 -22.12 -38.60 -31.15
CA CYS A 45 -21.46 -39.43 -30.14
C CYS A 45 -22.19 -39.29 -28.81
N GLY A 46 -22.84 -40.36 -28.33
CA GLY A 46 -23.54 -40.34 -27.05
C GLY A 46 -22.64 -40.16 -25.80
N PHE A 47 -21.35 -40.37 -25.98
CA PHE A 47 -20.40 -40.17 -24.86
C PHE A 47 -20.05 -38.70 -24.59
N CYS A 48 -19.94 -37.90 -25.63
CA CYS A 48 -19.63 -36.47 -25.54
C CYS A 48 -20.80 -35.57 -25.99
N ASP A 49 -21.99 -36.14 -26.22
CA ASP A 49 -23.18 -35.45 -26.71
C ASP A 49 -22.94 -34.61 -27.98
N GLY A 50 -22.08 -35.13 -28.85
CA GLY A 50 -21.77 -34.46 -30.12
C GLY A 50 -20.70 -33.36 -30.02
N ARG A 51 -20.15 -33.07 -28.85
CA ARG A 51 -19.16 -31.98 -28.64
C ARG A 51 -17.76 -32.34 -29.14
N GLY A 52 -17.43 -33.61 -29.21
CA GLY A 52 -16.09 -34.06 -29.56
C GLY A 52 -15.09 -34.05 -28.38
N GLU A 53 -15.44 -33.40 -27.28
CA GLU A 53 -14.64 -33.22 -26.10
C GLU A 53 -15.37 -33.74 -24.84
N VAL A 54 -14.63 -34.26 -23.88
CA VAL A 54 -15.15 -34.67 -22.59
C VAL A 54 -14.95 -33.53 -21.61
N LEU A 55 -15.99 -33.13 -20.91
CA LEU A 55 -15.87 -32.15 -19.83
C LEU A 55 -15.08 -32.77 -18.69
N LEU A 56 -13.91 -32.27 -18.45
CA LEU A 56 -13.11 -32.62 -17.29
C LEU A 56 -13.74 -32.03 -16.04
N ALA A 57 -13.69 -32.75 -14.93
CA ALA A 57 -14.17 -32.22 -13.66
C ALA A 57 -13.39 -30.98 -13.25
N PRO A 58 -14.06 -29.92 -12.79
CA PRO A 58 -13.37 -28.75 -12.28
C PRO A 58 -12.47 -29.14 -11.10
N CYS A 59 -11.33 -28.51 -10.98
CA CYS A 59 -10.42 -28.72 -9.86
C CYS A 59 -11.03 -28.16 -8.58
N ASP A 60 -11.21 -28.98 -7.55
CA ASP A 60 -11.79 -28.56 -6.27
C ASP A 60 -10.94 -27.48 -5.56
N GLY A 61 -9.62 -27.44 -5.81
CA GLY A 61 -8.72 -26.47 -5.20
C GLY A 61 -8.86 -25.04 -5.73
N CYS A 62 -9.41 -24.86 -6.92
CA CYS A 62 -9.62 -23.55 -7.55
C CYS A 62 -10.98 -23.38 -8.21
N GLU A 63 -11.90 -24.34 -8.01
CA GLU A 63 -13.26 -24.34 -8.58
C GLU A 63 -13.28 -24.14 -10.10
N GLY A 64 -12.28 -24.66 -10.77
CA GLY A 64 -12.13 -24.55 -12.22
C GLY A 64 -11.39 -23.31 -12.73
N LEU A 65 -11.03 -22.37 -11.86
CA LEU A 65 -10.38 -21.10 -12.24
C LEU A 65 -8.90 -21.25 -12.61
N GLY A 66 -8.24 -22.33 -12.19
CA GLY A 66 -6.82 -22.55 -12.39
C GLY A 66 -5.91 -21.67 -11.50
N LEU A 67 -6.47 -20.66 -10.86
CA LEU A 67 -5.77 -19.69 -10.02
C LEU A 67 -6.33 -19.71 -8.60
N VAL A 68 -5.47 -19.49 -7.62
CA VAL A 68 -5.85 -19.30 -6.23
C VAL A 68 -5.29 -17.97 -5.71
N GLN A 69 -6.02 -17.32 -4.81
CA GLN A 69 -5.53 -16.12 -4.15
C GLN A 69 -4.53 -16.50 -3.05
N ASP A 70 -3.40 -15.84 -3.04
CA ASP A 70 -2.38 -15.99 -2.02
C ASP A 70 -1.95 -14.61 -1.50
N ARG A 71 -1.25 -14.58 -0.36
CA ARG A 71 -0.80 -13.35 0.29
C ARG A 71 0.66 -13.43 0.63
N ARG A 72 1.39 -12.41 0.25
CA ARG A 72 2.81 -12.31 0.63
C ARG A 72 3.17 -10.95 1.18
N TYR A 73 4.19 -10.95 2.03
CA TYR A 73 4.80 -9.71 2.48
C TYR A 73 5.84 -9.25 1.46
N VAL A 74 5.74 -8.00 1.06
CA VAL A 74 6.74 -7.34 0.20
C VAL A 74 7.43 -6.28 1.04
N ASN A 75 8.74 -6.42 1.21
CA ASN A 75 9.55 -5.40 1.86
C ASN A 75 9.79 -4.25 0.89
N VAL A 76 9.49 -3.04 1.32
CA VAL A 76 9.66 -1.83 0.52
C VAL A 76 10.63 -0.90 1.25
N ASP A 77 11.76 -0.65 0.65
CA ASP A 77 12.69 0.34 1.16
C ASP A 77 12.18 1.75 0.85
N VAL A 78 11.81 2.47 1.89
CA VAL A 78 11.30 3.83 1.77
C VAL A 78 12.49 4.80 1.86
N PRO A 79 12.86 5.47 0.76
CA PRO A 79 13.96 6.42 0.81
C PRO A 79 13.58 7.64 1.67
N PRO A 80 14.54 8.25 2.35
CA PRO A 80 14.29 9.50 3.07
C PRO A 80 13.84 10.57 2.09
N ARG A 81 13.00 11.52 2.54
CA ARG A 81 12.49 12.66 1.77
C ARG A 81 11.43 12.33 0.73
N LEU A 82 10.75 11.22 0.89
CA LEU A 82 9.64 10.89 0.03
C LEU A 82 8.58 12.00 0.09
N SER A 83 8.09 12.40 -1.07
CA SER A 83 6.96 13.35 -1.17
C SER A 83 5.63 12.60 -1.13
N ALA A 84 4.57 13.25 -0.69
CA ALA A 84 3.22 12.71 -0.83
C ALA A 84 2.93 12.45 -2.33
N GLY A 85 2.33 11.30 -2.63
CA GLY A 85 2.05 10.88 -3.99
C GLY A 85 3.25 10.30 -4.76
N ALA A 86 4.40 10.14 -4.11
CA ALA A 86 5.53 9.47 -4.75
C ALA A 86 5.22 7.98 -5.00
N ILE A 87 5.68 7.50 -6.14
CA ILE A 87 5.48 6.11 -6.57
C ILE A 87 6.79 5.34 -6.40
N LEU A 88 6.74 4.26 -5.63
CA LEU A 88 7.83 3.30 -5.49
C LEU A 88 7.48 2.05 -6.28
N ARG A 89 8.43 1.55 -7.07
CA ARG A 89 8.27 0.35 -7.87
C ARG A 89 9.14 -0.76 -7.31
N VAL A 90 8.51 -1.88 -6.91
CA VAL A 90 9.20 -3.09 -6.47
C VAL A 90 9.13 -4.11 -7.60
N ARG A 91 10.27 -4.34 -8.23
CA ARG A 91 10.36 -5.22 -9.41
C ARG A 91 10.16 -6.68 -9.01
N GLY A 92 9.46 -7.43 -9.86
CA GLY A 92 9.24 -8.86 -9.70
C GLY A 92 8.44 -9.26 -8.46
N ALA A 93 7.76 -8.29 -7.82
CA ALA A 93 6.95 -8.53 -6.64
C ALA A 93 5.44 -8.58 -6.95
N GLY A 94 5.03 -8.43 -8.20
CA GLY A 94 3.65 -8.50 -8.65
C GLY A 94 3.16 -9.92 -8.94
N GLU A 95 2.07 -10.02 -9.66
CA GLU A 95 1.43 -11.28 -10.03
C GLU A 95 2.28 -12.07 -11.03
N LEU A 96 2.18 -13.40 -10.92
CA LEU A 96 2.72 -14.34 -11.89
C LEU A 96 1.68 -14.57 -12.99
N PRO A 97 2.07 -14.48 -14.28
CA PRO A 97 1.15 -14.81 -15.35
C PRO A 97 0.76 -16.30 -15.31
N PRO A 98 -0.49 -16.67 -15.67
CA PRO A 98 -0.98 -18.05 -15.61
C PRO A 98 -0.15 -19.05 -16.42
N ASN A 99 0.46 -18.57 -17.51
CA ASN A 99 1.22 -19.40 -18.45
C ASN A 99 2.71 -19.53 -18.09
N GLY A 100 3.09 -19.17 -16.89
CA GLY A 100 4.50 -19.04 -16.49
C GLY A 100 5.15 -17.80 -17.09
N GLY A 101 6.24 -17.37 -16.51
CA GLY A 101 6.96 -16.18 -16.94
C GLY A 101 7.51 -15.36 -15.77
N THR A 102 7.96 -14.15 -16.05
CA THR A 102 8.45 -13.23 -15.01
C THR A 102 7.28 -12.57 -14.29
N ALA A 103 7.36 -12.55 -12.96
CA ALA A 103 6.38 -11.81 -12.15
C ALA A 103 6.36 -10.33 -12.54
N GLY A 104 5.19 -9.74 -12.49
CA GLY A 104 4.99 -8.31 -12.64
C GLY A 104 5.65 -7.50 -11.51
N ASP A 105 5.41 -6.21 -11.49
CA ASP A 105 5.93 -5.30 -10.46
C ASP A 105 4.81 -4.83 -9.55
N VAL A 106 5.15 -4.56 -8.29
CA VAL A 106 4.25 -3.88 -7.36
C VAL A 106 4.52 -2.39 -7.40
N ILE A 107 3.47 -1.61 -7.59
CA ILE A 107 3.50 -0.16 -7.54
C ILE A 107 2.91 0.29 -6.21
N VAL A 108 3.73 0.98 -5.41
CA VAL A 108 3.34 1.50 -4.10
C VAL A 108 3.19 3.02 -4.19
N ALA A 109 1.96 3.50 -4.09
CA ALA A 109 1.68 4.93 -3.95
C ALA A 109 1.79 5.33 -2.47
N THR A 110 2.60 6.35 -2.19
CA THR A 110 2.84 6.80 -0.83
C THR A 110 1.94 7.96 -0.44
N GLN A 111 1.38 7.89 0.75
CA GLN A 111 0.62 8.97 1.36
C GLN A 111 1.27 9.36 2.68
N ILE A 112 1.46 10.66 2.89
CA ILE A 112 1.98 11.17 4.15
C ILE A 112 0.80 11.54 5.03
N ALA A 113 0.68 10.87 6.18
CA ALA A 113 -0.32 11.23 7.17
C ALA A 113 0.03 12.58 7.82
N SER A 114 -0.99 13.38 8.13
CA SER A 114 -0.80 14.61 8.88
C SER A 114 -0.35 14.30 10.31
N HIS A 115 0.64 15.06 10.79
CA HIS A 115 1.07 14.96 12.18
C HIS A 115 0.30 15.99 13.02
N PRO A 116 -0.16 15.66 14.24
CA PRO A 116 -1.00 16.56 15.03
C PRO A 116 -0.30 17.86 15.45
N LEU A 117 1.02 17.86 15.57
CA LEU A 117 1.78 18.99 16.09
C LEU A 117 2.75 19.61 15.07
N LEU A 118 3.16 18.86 14.04
CA LEU A 118 4.17 19.28 13.10
C LEU A 118 3.61 19.35 11.68
N GLU A 119 3.66 20.51 11.09
CA GLU A 119 3.31 20.74 9.69
C GLU A 119 4.58 20.77 8.83
N ARG A 120 4.56 20.07 7.70
CA ARG A 120 5.66 20.08 6.75
C ARG A 120 5.52 21.24 5.76
N ARG A 121 6.54 22.08 5.69
CA ARG A 121 6.64 23.15 4.68
C ARG A 121 7.93 22.99 3.88
N GLY A 122 7.88 22.26 2.79
CA GLY A 122 9.08 21.89 2.04
C GLY A 122 9.97 20.93 2.83
N ASP A 123 11.20 21.38 3.13
CA ASP A 123 12.16 20.65 3.97
C ASP A 123 12.17 21.16 5.43
N ASP A 124 11.46 22.25 5.71
CA ASP A 124 11.27 22.77 7.06
C ASP A 124 10.03 22.20 7.73
N LEU A 125 10.02 22.23 9.04
CA LEU A 125 8.88 21.86 9.85
C LEU A 125 8.38 23.08 10.62
N ILE A 126 7.06 23.19 10.75
CA ILE A 126 6.40 24.22 11.52
C ILE A 126 5.64 23.55 12.67
N CYS A 127 5.81 24.11 13.87
CA CYS A 127 5.07 23.72 15.06
C CYS A 127 4.39 24.96 15.65
N GLN A 128 3.09 24.90 15.83
CA GLN A 128 2.37 25.93 16.57
C GLN A 128 2.54 25.67 18.06
N LEU A 129 3.03 26.66 18.78
CA LEU A 129 3.33 26.57 20.21
C LEU A 129 2.39 27.49 20.99
N PRO A 130 1.36 26.96 21.67
CA PRO A 130 0.52 27.76 22.53
C PRO A 130 1.29 28.19 23.78
N LEU A 131 1.18 29.46 24.12
CA LEU A 131 1.81 30.09 25.28
C LEU A 131 0.77 30.85 26.09
N LEU A 132 0.94 30.86 27.39
CA LEU A 132 0.20 31.78 28.25
C LEU A 132 0.77 33.19 28.10
N TRP A 133 -0.08 34.19 28.23
CA TRP A 133 0.35 35.60 28.18
C TRP A 133 1.45 35.95 29.21
N SER A 134 1.40 35.36 30.42
CA SER A 134 2.40 35.51 31.44
C SER A 134 3.77 34.96 31.03
N GLU A 135 3.79 33.79 30.37
CA GLU A 135 5.02 33.19 29.83
C GLU A 135 5.61 34.03 28.69
N ALA A 136 4.73 34.62 27.86
CA ALA A 136 5.15 35.47 26.75
C ALA A 136 5.82 36.78 27.26
N ILE A 137 5.32 37.38 28.36
CA ILE A 137 5.86 38.59 28.94
C ILE A 137 7.15 38.32 29.67
N SER A 138 7.18 37.34 30.58
CA SER A 138 8.36 37.05 31.41
C SER A 138 9.43 36.25 30.69
N GLY A 139 9.06 35.55 29.61
CA GLY A 139 9.91 34.54 28.99
C GLY A 139 9.94 33.25 29.81
N CYS A 140 10.17 32.15 29.15
CA CYS A 140 10.22 30.84 29.79
C CYS A 140 11.12 29.87 29.02
N THR A 141 11.41 28.71 29.64
CA THR A 141 12.01 27.57 28.97
C THR A 141 11.01 26.44 28.99
N ARG A 142 10.62 25.96 27.82
CA ARG A 142 9.57 24.95 27.68
C ARG A 142 10.07 23.71 26.93
N SER A 143 9.56 22.56 27.30
CA SER A 143 9.76 21.35 26.53
C SER A 143 8.81 21.35 25.34
N VAL A 144 9.37 21.23 24.13
CA VAL A 144 8.64 21.33 22.86
C VAL A 144 8.87 20.08 22.00
N PRO A 145 7.92 19.67 21.18
CA PRO A 145 8.05 18.48 20.33
C PRO A 145 9.10 18.72 19.24
N SER A 146 9.87 17.68 18.93
CA SER A 146 10.81 17.64 17.81
C SER A 146 10.75 16.29 17.11
N LEU A 147 11.40 16.10 15.96
CA LEU A 147 11.47 14.81 15.27
C LEU A 147 12.13 13.70 16.09
N THR A 148 13.02 14.06 17.01
CA THR A 148 13.77 13.11 17.85
C THR A 148 13.17 12.95 19.25
N GLY A 149 11.97 13.48 19.48
CA GLY A 149 11.30 13.47 20.78
C GLY A 149 11.00 14.88 21.27
N SER A 150 11.35 15.22 22.51
CA SER A 150 11.17 16.56 23.08
C SER A 150 12.51 17.25 23.28
N GLN A 151 12.52 18.57 23.08
CA GLN A 151 13.70 19.42 23.33
C GLN A 151 13.32 20.66 24.16
N ARG A 152 14.30 21.25 24.84
CA ARG A 152 14.08 22.49 25.57
C ARG A 152 14.25 23.68 24.65
N LEU A 153 13.21 24.52 24.56
CA LEU A 153 13.22 25.78 23.83
C LEU A 153 13.14 26.95 24.80
N ARG A 154 14.09 27.88 24.68
CA ARG A 154 14.05 29.12 25.42
C ARG A 154 13.23 30.15 24.65
N ILE A 155 12.18 30.65 25.28
CA ILE A 155 11.29 31.68 24.75
C ILE A 155 11.70 33.00 25.39
N PRO A 156 12.11 34.01 24.61
CA PRO A 156 12.51 35.29 25.14
C PRO A 156 11.36 36.06 25.77
N ALA A 157 11.65 36.86 26.80
CA ALA A 157 10.67 37.78 27.35
C ALA A 157 10.22 38.81 26.31
N GLY A 158 8.96 39.23 26.41
CA GLY A 158 8.34 40.12 25.42
C GLY A 158 8.05 39.45 24.07
N SER A 159 7.81 38.16 24.07
CA SER A 159 7.39 37.44 22.87
C SER A 159 5.92 37.75 22.56
N TRP A 160 5.57 37.77 21.28
CA TRP A 160 4.20 38.05 20.80
C TRP A 160 3.65 36.91 19.95
N SER A 161 2.35 36.89 19.77
CA SER A 161 1.68 35.91 18.91
C SER A 161 2.13 36.07 17.44
N GLY A 162 2.46 34.94 16.77
CA GLY A 162 2.99 34.93 15.42
C GLY A 162 4.52 35.05 15.34
N ARG A 163 5.22 35.28 16.46
CA ARG A 163 6.68 35.24 16.46
C ARG A 163 7.20 33.86 16.17
N GLU A 164 8.15 33.76 15.24
CA GLU A 164 8.82 32.51 14.89
C GLU A 164 10.15 32.36 15.66
N LEU A 165 10.33 31.21 16.30
CA LEU A 165 11.59 30.78 16.88
C LEU A 165 12.14 29.63 16.02
N ARG A 166 13.29 29.88 15.41
CA ARG A 166 13.93 28.92 14.49
C ARG A 166 14.98 28.10 15.23
N VAL A 167 14.91 26.79 15.09
CA VAL A 167 15.91 25.84 15.54
C VAL A 167 16.55 25.19 14.30
N PRO A 168 17.79 25.56 13.97
CA PRO A 168 18.44 25.11 12.75
C PRO A 168 18.77 23.61 12.81
N GLY A 169 18.67 22.94 11.67
CA GLY A 169 19.06 21.54 11.51
C GLY A 169 18.12 20.52 12.17
N GLN A 170 16.91 20.92 12.59
CA GLN A 170 15.90 20.05 13.22
C GLN A 170 14.71 19.74 12.27
N GLY A 171 14.81 20.13 11.02
CA GLY A 171 13.83 19.81 9.98
C GLY A 171 14.14 18.49 9.26
N LEU A 172 13.53 18.33 8.08
CA LEU A 172 13.69 17.15 7.23
C LEU A 172 15.06 17.15 6.54
N LEU A 173 15.51 15.96 6.19
CA LEU A 173 16.77 15.77 5.47
C LEU A 173 16.66 16.34 4.05
N ARG A 174 17.60 17.18 3.61
CA ARG A 174 17.70 17.76 2.26
C ARG A 174 18.51 16.87 1.31
N ARG A 175 18.52 17.20 0.02
CA ARG A 175 19.28 16.46 -1.02
C ARG A 175 20.79 16.49 -0.79
N ASP A 176 21.30 17.56 -0.27
CA ASP A 176 22.70 17.79 0.07
C ASP A 176 23.12 17.14 1.40
N ARG A 177 22.25 16.30 1.98
CA ARG A 177 22.40 15.67 3.30
C ARG A 177 22.36 16.65 4.49
N THR A 178 22.11 17.91 4.27
CA THR A 178 21.82 18.87 5.35
C THR A 178 20.38 18.66 5.82
N ARG A 179 20.03 19.26 6.95
CA ARG A 179 18.65 19.25 7.46
C ARG A 179 18.03 20.63 7.30
N GLY A 180 16.74 20.66 7.05
CA GLY A 180 15.92 21.85 7.18
C GLY A 180 15.83 22.32 8.63
N ASP A 181 14.99 23.29 8.87
CA ASP A 181 14.83 23.89 10.18
C ASP A 181 13.47 23.52 10.79
N LEU A 182 13.42 23.56 12.12
CA LEU A 182 12.17 23.47 12.84
C LEU A 182 11.83 24.88 13.34
N ARG A 183 10.65 25.37 12.97
CA ARG A 183 10.15 26.71 13.32
C ARG A 183 8.98 26.57 14.27
N TYR A 184 9.08 27.18 15.43
CA TYR A 184 8.00 27.29 16.39
C TYR A 184 7.32 28.64 16.22
N VAL A 185 6.04 28.61 15.84
CA VAL A 185 5.20 29.80 15.74
C VAL A 185 4.46 29.95 17.05
N LEU A 186 4.79 31.00 17.78
CA LEU A 186 4.19 31.27 19.08
C LEU A 186 2.73 31.70 18.91
N GLN A 187 1.84 31.09 19.66
CA GLN A 187 0.45 31.48 19.78
C GLN A 187 0.19 31.88 21.23
N VAL A 188 0.05 33.18 21.47
CA VAL A 188 -0.28 33.67 22.81
C VAL A 188 -1.79 33.57 22.98
N ASP A 189 -2.19 32.76 23.93
CA ASP A 189 -3.60 32.54 24.27
C ASP A 189 -3.92 33.31 25.57
N VAL A 190 -5.06 33.99 25.52
CA VAL A 190 -5.61 34.69 26.70
C VAL A 190 -6.80 33.87 27.17
N PRO A 191 -6.78 33.34 28.40
CA PRO A 191 -7.89 32.55 28.90
C PRO A 191 -9.18 33.36 28.93
N ASN A 192 -10.23 32.84 28.33
CA ASN A 192 -11.56 33.50 28.26
C ASN A 192 -12.26 33.53 29.61
N THR A 193 -11.82 32.73 30.57
CA THR A 193 -12.37 32.69 31.93
C THR A 193 -11.21 32.86 32.92
N LEU A 194 -11.18 34.00 33.59
CA LEU A 194 -10.32 34.20 34.76
C LEU A 194 -11.06 33.60 35.96
N SER A 195 -10.41 32.74 36.70
CA SER A 195 -10.94 32.27 38.00
C SER A 195 -10.93 33.46 38.99
N ASP A 196 -11.85 33.44 39.98
CA ASP A 196 -11.90 34.49 41.00
C ASP A 196 -10.62 34.65 41.85
N THR A 197 -9.70 33.66 41.71
CA THR A 197 -8.39 33.70 42.36
C THR A 197 -7.34 34.50 41.54
N ASP A 198 -7.64 34.83 40.27
CA ASP A 198 -6.76 35.57 39.36
C ASP A 198 -7.12 37.07 39.27
N ARG A 199 -8.06 37.55 40.09
CA ARG A 199 -8.45 38.93 40.32
C ARG A 199 -7.74 39.45 41.58
#